data_8ab49dd8e00d98f21f740cd8d5536d6a
#
_entry.id   8ab49dd8e00d98f21f740cd8d5536d6a
#
_cell.length_a   1.000
_cell.length_b   1.000
_cell.length_c   1.000
_cell.angle_alpha   90.00
_cell.angle_beta   90.00
_cell.angle_gamma   90.00
#
_symmetry.space_group_name_H-M   'P 1'
#
loop_
_entity.id
_entity.type
_entity.pdbx_description
1 polymer ?
#
loop_
_entity_poly.entity_id
_entity_poly.type
_entity_poly.pdbx_seq_one_letter_code
_entity_poly.pdbx_strand_id
1 'polypeptide(L)'
;PDCYYRQLPKRSGFKAEGIDLQRLEQEEILLDWDLERPQLRLLQTFTQPVFGIPTLFFEVIERQTARINRQTLRAEGFGEGNFQALFEAMERQQATRGSL
;
A
#
# COMPACT_ATOMS: atom_id res chain seq x y z
N PRO A 1 1.92 9.07 3.93
CA PRO A 1 2.85 9.88 4.76
C PRO A 1 4.29 9.72 4.31
N ASP A 2 5.05 10.80 4.41
CA ASP A 2 6.46 10.79 3.99
C ASP A 2 7.26 9.72 4.71
N CYS A 3 6.95 9.52 5.98
CA CYS A 3 7.61 8.53 6.82
C CYS A 3 7.45 7.10 6.27
N TYR A 4 6.31 6.78 5.69
CA TYR A 4 6.03 5.46 5.14
C TYR A 4 7.08 5.08 4.08
N TYR A 5 7.34 5.98 3.11
CA TYR A 5 8.24 5.66 2.00
C TYR A 5 9.70 5.61 2.42
N ARG A 6 10.08 6.40 3.41
CA ARG A 6 11.44 6.35 3.94
C ARG A 6 11.71 5.07 4.70
N GLN A 7 10.70 4.51 5.34
CA GLN A 7 10.86 3.28 6.11
C GLN A 7 10.65 2.02 5.29
N LEU A 8 10.02 2.15 4.13
CA LEU A 8 9.69 0.99 3.29
C LEU A 8 10.90 0.12 2.95
N PRO A 9 12.06 0.68 2.54
CA PRO A 9 13.23 -0.15 2.25
C PRO A 9 13.80 -0.87 3.47
N LYS A 10 13.44 -0.45 4.67
CA LYS A 10 13.93 -1.06 5.91
C LYS A 10 13.05 -2.22 6.38
N ARG A 11 11.89 -2.42 5.75
CA ARG A 11 11.00 -3.51 6.11
C ARG A 11 11.57 -4.84 5.68
N SER A 12 11.32 -5.87 6.48
CA SER A 12 11.76 -7.22 6.19
C SER A 12 11.25 -7.68 4.83
N GLY A 13 12.14 -8.23 4.01
CA GLY A 13 11.79 -8.78 2.71
C GLY A 13 11.68 -7.76 1.57
N PHE A 14 11.97 -6.48 1.83
CA PHE A 14 11.93 -5.48 0.77
C PHE A 14 12.94 -5.82 -0.34
N LYS A 15 12.46 -5.76 -1.59
CA LYS A 15 13.30 -5.92 -2.78
C LYS A 15 13.07 -4.73 -3.70
N ALA A 16 14.18 -4.05 -4.04
CA ALA A 16 14.12 -2.82 -4.83
C ALA A 16 13.85 -3.06 -6.30
N GLU A 17 14.01 -4.28 -6.80
CA GLU A 17 13.89 -4.58 -8.21
C GLU A 17 12.51 -4.21 -8.74
N GLY A 18 12.48 -3.41 -9.80
CA GLY A 18 11.24 -2.99 -10.43
C GLY A 18 10.43 -1.99 -9.63
N ILE A 19 10.99 -1.42 -8.54
CA ILE A 19 10.30 -0.48 -7.68
C ILE A 19 10.88 0.92 -7.85
N ASP A 20 10.03 1.87 -8.17
CA ASP A 20 10.38 3.29 -8.20
C ASP A 20 9.69 3.96 -7.00
N LEU A 21 10.44 4.07 -5.90
CA LEU A 21 9.90 4.63 -4.66
C LEU A 21 9.42 6.06 -4.82
N GLN A 22 10.13 6.85 -5.61
CA GLN A 22 9.73 8.24 -5.83
C GLN A 22 8.36 8.32 -6.50
N ARG A 23 8.12 7.47 -7.46
CA ARG A 23 6.84 7.43 -8.17
C ARG A 23 5.71 6.94 -7.25
N LEU A 24 5.98 5.92 -6.44
CA LEU A 24 5.00 5.43 -5.47
C LEU A 24 4.60 6.55 -4.51
N GLU A 25 5.58 7.31 -4.03
CA GLU A 25 5.29 8.41 -3.11
C GLU A 25 4.50 9.52 -3.80
N GLN A 26 4.88 9.88 -5.03
CA GLN A 26 4.17 10.91 -5.78
C GLN A 26 2.70 10.55 -6.03
N GLU A 27 2.43 9.28 -6.29
CA GLU A 27 1.09 8.79 -6.60
C GLU A 27 0.37 8.24 -5.37
N GLU A 28 1.00 8.30 -4.20
CA GLU A 28 0.44 7.80 -2.94
C GLU A 28 0.04 6.34 -3.01
N ILE A 29 0.86 5.53 -3.66
CA ILE A 29 0.65 4.09 -3.78
C ILE A 29 1.39 3.38 -2.65
N LEU A 30 0.71 2.47 -1.96
CA LEU A 30 1.28 1.65 -0.91
C LEU A 30 1.72 0.31 -1.49
N LEU A 31 2.76 -0.26 -0.89
CA LEU A 31 3.35 -1.52 -1.34
C LEU A 31 3.35 -2.54 -0.21
N ASP A 32 2.94 -3.76 -0.50
CA ASP A 32 3.08 -4.87 0.43
C ASP A 32 3.60 -6.09 -0.33
N TRP A 33 4.05 -7.09 0.40
CA TRP A 33 4.57 -8.32 -0.21
C TRP A 33 4.45 -9.47 0.77
N ASP A 34 4.54 -10.68 0.22
CA ASP A 34 4.58 -11.91 0.99
C ASP A 34 5.98 -12.09 1.57
N LEU A 35 6.09 -12.25 2.89
CA LEU A 35 7.40 -12.40 3.55
C LEU A 35 8.13 -13.67 3.13
N GLU A 36 7.39 -14.74 2.82
CA GLU A 36 8.00 -15.98 2.35
C GLU A 36 8.38 -15.93 0.87
N ARG A 37 7.67 -15.10 0.10
CA ARG A 37 7.90 -14.94 -1.34
C ARG A 37 7.87 -13.46 -1.71
N PRO A 38 8.96 -12.73 -1.41
CA PRO A 38 8.96 -11.27 -1.58
C PRO A 38 8.76 -10.78 -3.01
N GLN A 39 8.86 -11.68 -3.99
CA GLN A 39 8.56 -11.34 -5.38
C GLN A 39 7.06 -11.12 -5.61
N LEU A 40 6.23 -11.66 -4.74
CA LEU A 40 4.78 -11.49 -4.83
C LEU A 40 4.40 -10.18 -4.14
N ARG A 41 4.20 -9.17 -4.94
CA ARG A 41 3.94 -7.82 -4.46
C ARG A 41 2.53 -7.38 -4.78
N LEU A 42 2.02 -6.52 -3.93
CA LEU A 42 0.70 -5.95 -4.04
C LEU A 42 0.83 -4.43 -3.94
N LEU A 43 0.25 -3.74 -4.90
CA LEU A 43 0.18 -2.28 -4.89
C LEU A 43 -1.25 -1.89 -4.56
N GLN A 44 -1.42 -0.89 -3.70
CA GLN A 44 -2.76 -0.45 -3.33
C GLN A 44 -2.82 1.05 -3.15
N THR A 45 -3.96 1.61 -3.49
CA THR A 45 -4.24 3.02 -3.28
C THR A 45 -5.68 3.17 -2.83
N PHE A 46 -5.96 4.28 -2.16
CA PHE A 46 -7.28 4.54 -1.60
C PHE A 46 -7.79 5.88 -2.13
N THR A 47 -9.09 5.93 -2.40
CA THR A 47 -9.72 7.19 -2.77
C THR A 47 -9.90 8.07 -1.53
N GLN A 48 -10.14 9.36 -1.76
CA GLN A 48 -10.64 10.23 -0.70
C GLN A 48 -12.00 9.71 -0.25
N PRO A 49 -12.42 10.00 1.00
CA PRO A 49 -13.76 9.64 1.44
C PRO A 49 -14.81 10.19 0.48
N VAL A 50 -15.80 9.35 0.14
CA VAL A 50 -16.80 9.67 -0.86
C VAL A 50 -18.15 9.95 -0.21
N PHE A 51 -19.02 10.67 -0.91
CA PHE A 51 -20.37 11.02 -0.46
C PHE A 51 -20.41 11.72 0.90
N GLY A 52 -19.33 12.41 1.27
CA GLY A 52 -19.28 13.10 2.55
C GLY A 52 -19.18 12.19 3.78
N ILE A 53 -19.02 10.89 3.59
CA ILE A 53 -18.91 9.92 4.68
C ILE A 53 -17.43 9.62 4.92
N PRO A 54 -16.85 9.99 6.10
CA PRO A 54 -15.40 9.89 6.33
C PRO A 54 -14.83 8.48 6.23
N THR A 55 -15.66 7.46 6.48
CA THR A 55 -15.22 6.06 6.45
C THR A 55 -15.57 5.33 5.16
N LEU A 56 -16.22 6.01 4.20
CA LEU A 56 -16.56 5.40 2.93
C LEU A 56 -15.55 5.84 1.87
N PHE A 57 -14.77 4.88 1.37
CA PHE A 57 -13.77 5.11 0.34
C PHE A 57 -13.60 3.84 -0.48
N PHE A 58 -13.00 3.98 -1.65
CA PHE A 58 -12.67 2.84 -2.49
C PHE A 58 -11.19 2.52 -2.39
N GLU A 59 -10.89 1.23 -2.48
CA GLU A 59 -9.52 0.73 -2.55
C GLU A 59 -9.30 0.13 -3.93
N VAL A 60 -8.13 0.43 -4.51
CA VAL A 60 -7.69 -0.19 -5.75
C VAL A 60 -6.45 -1.01 -5.45
N ILE A 61 -6.48 -2.29 -5.83
CA ILE A 61 -5.37 -3.21 -5.58
C ILE A 61 -4.88 -3.77 -6.91
N GLU A 62 -3.57 -3.66 -7.14
CA GLU A 62 -2.91 -4.37 -8.22
C GLU A 62 -2.10 -5.52 -7.63
N ARG A 63 -2.42 -6.74 -8.03
CA ARG A 63 -1.72 -7.94 -7.59
C ARG A 63 -0.72 -8.35 -8.65
N GLN A 64 0.57 -8.26 -8.32
CA GLN A 64 1.61 -8.65 -9.26
C GLN A 64 1.77 -10.16 -9.27
N THR A 65 2.21 -10.68 -10.41
CA THR A 65 2.53 -12.10 -10.56
C THR A 65 4.04 -12.28 -10.62
N ALA A 66 4.49 -13.45 -10.24
CA ALA A 66 5.89 -13.81 -10.34
C ALA A 66 6.01 -15.29 -10.70
N ARG A 67 7.06 -15.63 -11.43
CA ARG A 67 7.34 -17.02 -11.77
C ARG A 67 8.28 -17.61 -10.73
N ILE A 68 7.78 -18.61 -10.00
CA ILE A 68 8.52 -19.24 -8.91
C ILE A 68 8.43 -20.75 -9.12
N ASN A 69 9.59 -21.42 -9.20
CA ASN A 69 9.67 -22.88 -9.37
C ASN A 69 8.79 -23.39 -10.52
N ARG A 70 8.86 -22.71 -11.68
CA ARG A 70 8.12 -23.04 -12.90
C ARG A 70 6.61 -22.85 -12.79
N GLN A 71 6.15 -22.17 -11.72
CA GLN A 71 4.74 -21.81 -11.57
C GLN A 71 4.60 -20.30 -11.59
N THR A 72 3.52 -19.83 -12.21
CA THR A 72 3.15 -18.43 -12.14
C THR A 72 2.23 -18.26 -10.94
N LEU A 73 2.70 -17.49 -9.97
CA LEU A 73 1.95 -17.20 -8.75
C LEU A 73 1.54 -15.74 -8.74
N ARG A 74 0.48 -15.44 -8.02
CA ARG A 74 -0.06 -14.09 -7.90
C ARG A 74 -0.09 -13.70 -6.43
N ALA A 75 0.21 -12.42 -6.16
CA ALA A 75 0.13 -11.91 -4.80
C ALA A 75 -1.28 -12.09 -4.24
N GLU A 76 -1.36 -12.50 -2.99
CA GLU A 76 -2.60 -12.68 -2.25
C GLU A 76 -2.65 -11.70 -1.08
N GLY A 77 -3.70 -11.80 -0.27
CA GLY A 77 -3.87 -10.92 0.87
C GLY A 77 -4.52 -9.60 0.49
N PHE A 78 -4.55 -8.67 1.43
CA PHE A 78 -5.24 -7.39 1.29
C PHE A 78 -4.36 -6.21 1.70
N GLY A 79 -3.04 -6.39 1.71
CA GLY A 79 -2.15 -5.32 2.13
C GLY A 79 -2.15 -5.10 3.64
N GLU A 80 -2.24 -6.18 4.41
CA GLU A 80 -2.31 -6.12 5.86
C GLU A 80 -1.13 -5.37 6.47
N GLY A 81 0.04 -5.45 5.82
CA GLY A 81 1.22 -4.73 6.27
C GLY A 81 1.08 -3.21 6.18
N ASN A 82 0.05 -2.72 5.48
CA ASN A 82 -0.18 -1.29 5.31
C ASN A 82 -1.32 -0.76 6.17
N PHE A 83 -1.88 -1.57 7.07
CA PHE A 83 -3.02 -1.15 7.89
C PHE A 83 -2.74 0.10 8.69
N GLN A 84 -1.55 0.21 9.26
CA GLN A 84 -1.21 1.40 10.05
C GLN A 84 -1.21 2.66 9.18
N ALA A 85 -0.66 2.59 7.97
CA ALA A 85 -0.66 3.71 7.05
C ALA A 85 -2.08 4.13 6.69
N LEU A 86 -2.97 3.14 6.48
CA LEU A 86 -4.37 3.41 6.17
C LEU A 86 -5.05 4.13 7.34
N PHE A 87 -4.88 3.64 8.57
CA PHE A 87 -5.46 4.28 9.74
C PHE A 87 -4.96 5.70 9.93
N GLU A 88 -3.68 5.94 9.74
CA GLU A 88 -3.12 7.29 9.84
C GLU A 88 -3.74 8.23 8.80
N ALA A 89 -3.95 7.74 7.59
CA ALA A 89 -4.59 8.53 6.55
C ALA A 89 -6.03 8.88 6.90
N MET A 90 -6.77 7.92 7.46
CA MET A 90 -8.16 8.12 7.89
C MET A 90 -8.22 9.12 9.04
N GLU A 91 -7.33 9.02 10.00
CA GLU A 91 -7.27 9.95 11.13
C GLU A 91 -7.02 11.37 10.66
N ARG A 92 -6.13 11.56 9.70
CA ARG A 92 -5.86 12.88 9.15
C ARG A 92 -7.09 13.47 8.46
N GLN A 93 -7.84 12.65 7.73
CA GLN A 93 -9.08 13.09 7.08
C GLN A 93 -10.10 13.53 8.12
N GLN A 94 -10.27 12.74 9.18
CA GLN A 94 -11.21 13.07 10.25
C GLN A 94 -10.77 14.32 11.02
N ALA A 95 -9.49 14.47 11.30
CA ALA A 95 -8.97 15.65 11.98
C ALA A 95 -9.21 16.92 11.15
N THR A 96 -9.01 16.85 9.84
CA THR A 96 -9.26 17.97 8.95
C THR A 96 -10.73 18.36 8.99
N ARG A 97 -11.64 17.40 8.99
CA ARG A 97 -13.08 17.65 9.09
C ARG A 97 -13.48 18.16 10.46
N GLY A 98 -12.88 17.57 11.50
CA GLY A 98 -13.19 17.94 12.87
C GLY A 98 -12.77 19.35 13.25
N SER A 99 -11.82 19.93 12.52
CA SER A 99 -11.39 21.30 12.75
C SER A 99 -12.34 22.34 12.17
N LEU A 100 -13.34 21.90 11.47
CA LEU A 100 -14.37 22.79 10.95
C LEU A 100 -15.49 22.99 11.97
#